data_6bf020e2165c7319e7463f7d8c1c9742
#
_entry.id   6bf020e2165c7319e7463f7d8c1c9742
#
_cell.length_a   1.000
_cell.length_b   1.000
_cell.length_c   1.000
_cell.angle_alpha   90.00
_cell.angle_beta   90.00
_cell.angle_gamma   90.00
#
_symmetry.space_group_name_H-M   'P 1'
#
loop_
_entity.id
_entity.type
_entity.pdbx_description
1 polymer ?
#
loop_
_entity_poly.entity_id
_entity_poly.type
_entity_poly.pdbx_seq_one_letter_code
_entity_poly.pdbx_strand_id
1 'polypeptide(L)'
;MNIGEAAKKSGLTVKTVRYYDEINLIKPVKNKVTNYRQYTEAELAKLQFIGKARRFNFSIKECKELLSLYENQNRSSKEVRDITLTKISEIDNKLKELKNLREQLSHLVACCKGNQRPECPIIDELSAKT
;
A
#
# COMPACT_ATOMS: atom_id res chain seq x y z
N MET A 1 -16.75 -1.53 18.63
CA MET A 1 -17.00 -0.34 17.81
C MET A 1 -17.51 -0.73 16.44
N ASN A 2 -18.27 0.13 15.79
CA ASN A 2 -18.75 -0.10 14.42
C ASN A 2 -17.65 0.20 13.40
N ILE A 3 -17.94 -0.09 12.13
CA ILE A 3 -16.96 0.10 11.04
C ILE A 3 -16.51 1.56 10.90
N GLY A 4 -17.43 2.51 11.09
CA GLY A 4 -17.10 3.95 11.00
C GLY A 4 -16.11 4.38 12.08
N GLU A 5 -16.32 3.93 13.31
CA GLU A 5 -15.42 4.24 14.41
C GLU A 5 -14.06 3.55 14.23
N ALA A 6 -14.07 2.29 13.78
CA ALA A 6 -12.84 1.55 13.53
C ALA A 6 -12.02 2.22 12.42
N ALA A 7 -12.66 2.65 11.35
CA ALA A 7 -12.01 3.35 10.25
C ALA A 7 -11.37 4.65 10.74
N LYS A 8 -12.13 5.46 11.48
CA LYS A 8 -11.64 6.72 12.03
C LYS A 8 -10.43 6.53 12.93
N LYS A 9 -10.52 5.59 13.87
CA LYS A 9 -9.45 5.33 14.84
C LYS A 9 -8.19 4.72 14.21
N SER A 10 -8.35 3.98 13.11
CA SER A 10 -7.22 3.38 12.39
C SER A 10 -6.62 4.30 11.33
N GLY A 11 -7.26 5.43 11.05
CA GLY A 11 -6.82 6.35 10.00
C GLY A 11 -7.11 5.82 8.59
N LEU A 12 -8.02 4.87 8.46
CA LEU A 12 -8.44 4.28 7.19
C LEU A 12 -9.83 4.79 6.80
N THR A 13 -10.21 4.56 5.55
CA THR A 13 -11.58 4.83 5.10
C THR A 13 -12.47 3.65 5.40
N VAL A 14 -13.78 3.90 5.52
CA VAL A 14 -14.78 2.82 5.68
C VAL A 14 -14.69 1.84 4.50
N LYS A 15 -14.49 2.37 3.31
CA LYS A 15 -14.34 1.55 2.09
C LYS A 15 -13.16 0.58 2.21
N THR A 16 -12.02 1.06 2.71
CA THR A 16 -10.83 0.24 2.90
C THR A 16 -11.06 -0.84 3.96
N VAL A 17 -11.66 -0.48 5.09
CA VAL A 17 -11.96 -1.43 6.17
C VAL A 17 -12.91 -2.52 5.67
N ARG A 18 -13.92 -2.12 4.90
CA ARG A 18 -14.88 -3.06 4.29
C ARG A 18 -14.18 -3.99 3.29
N TYR A 19 -13.27 -3.46 2.50
CA TYR A 19 -12.48 -4.25 1.56
C TYR A 19 -11.64 -5.32 2.29
N TYR A 20 -11.03 -4.96 3.42
CA TYR A 20 -10.23 -5.91 4.20
C TYR A 20 -11.08 -7.03 4.79
N ASP A 21 -12.35 -6.75 5.12
CA ASP A 21 -13.31 -7.78 5.51
C ASP A 21 -13.61 -8.70 4.32
N GLU A 22 -13.88 -8.13 3.15
CA GLU A 22 -14.22 -8.89 1.94
C GLU A 22 -13.12 -9.86 1.51
N ILE A 23 -11.86 -9.46 1.63
CA ILE A 23 -10.72 -10.31 1.27
C ILE A 23 -10.23 -11.21 2.40
N ASN A 24 -10.96 -11.26 3.51
CA ASN A 24 -10.64 -12.07 4.69
C ASN A 24 -9.31 -11.70 5.35
N LEU A 25 -8.89 -10.46 5.23
CA LEU A 25 -7.65 -9.98 5.87
C LEU A 25 -7.91 -9.62 7.33
N ILE A 26 -8.91 -8.78 7.59
CA ILE A 26 -9.32 -8.40 8.94
C ILE A 26 -10.85 -8.39 8.96
N LYS A 27 -11.42 -9.28 9.77
CA LYS A 27 -12.87 -9.43 9.86
C LYS A 27 -13.39 -8.89 11.18
N PRO A 28 -14.56 -8.24 11.17
CA PRO A 28 -15.22 -7.88 12.42
C PRO A 28 -15.70 -9.13 13.16
N VAL A 29 -15.86 -8.98 14.45
CA VAL A 29 -16.47 -10.01 15.29
C VAL A 29 -17.98 -9.81 15.25
N LYS A 30 -18.72 -10.90 15.02
CA LYS A 30 -20.17 -10.87 14.97
C LYS A 30 -20.73 -11.09 16.38
N ASN A 31 -21.56 -10.16 16.85
CA ASN A 31 -22.25 -10.33 18.13
C ASN A 31 -23.29 -11.43 17.99
N LYS A 32 -23.23 -12.45 18.85
CA LYS A 32 -24.13 -13.62 18.77
C LYS A 32 -25.58 -13.28 19.08
N VAL A 33 -25.82 -12.23 19.87
CA VAL A 33 -27.18 -11.83 20.30
C VAL A 33 -27.83 -10.88 19.31
N THR A 34 -27.11 -9.79 18.92
CA THR A 34 -27.64 -8.73 18.06
C THR A 34 -27.38 -8.95 16.58
N ASN A 35 -26.49 -9.87 16.24
CA ASN A 35 -26.06 -10.16 14.88
C ASN A 35 -25.32 -9.00 14.21
N TYR A 36 -24.96 -7.94 14.97
CA TYR A 36 -24.18 -6.82 14.46
C TYR A 36 -22.69 -7.15 14.40
N ARG A 37 -22.03 -6.66 13.36
CA ARG A 37 -20.59 -6.74 13.21
C ARG A 37 -19.93 -5.62 14.01
N GLN A 38 -18.96 -5.98 14.83
CA GLN A 38 -18.21 -5.04 15.65
C GLN A 38 -16.73 -5.30 15.53
N TYR A 39 -15.95 -4.22 15.59
CA TYR A 39 -14.50 -4.28 15.66
C TYR A 39 -14.09 -4.08 17.11
N THR A 40 -13.39 -5.06 17.69
CA THR A 40 -12.85 -4.97 19.05
C THR A 40 -11.50 -4.25 19.00
N GLU A 41 -10.90 -4.05 20.18
CA GLU A 41 -9.57 -3.47 20.27
C GLU A 41 -8.52 -4.32 19.52
N ALA A 42 -8.70 -5.64 19.51
CA ALA A 42 -7.81 -6.54 18.77
C ALA A 42 -7.88 -6.29 17.27
N GLU A 43 -9.07 -6.18 16.70
CA GLU A 43 -9.24 -5.87 15.29
C GLU A 43 -8.77 -4.46 14.95
N LEU A 44 -8.98 -3.50 15.85
CA LEU A 44 -8.46 -2.14 15.67
C LEU A 44 -6.94 -2.14 15.58
N ALA A 45 -6.26 -2.88 16.46
CA ALA A 45 -4.81 -3.01 16.42
C ALA A 45 -4.33 -3.59 15.09
N LYS A 46 -5.02 -4.59 14.57
CA LYS A 46 -4.72 -5.18 13.27
C LYS A 46 -4.92 -4.18 12.13
N LEU A 47 -5.99 -3.40 12.16
CA LEU A 47 -6.24 -2.36 11.17
C LEU A 47 -5.13 -1.30 11.17
N GLN A 48 -4.70 -0.87 12.36
CA GLN A 48 -3.61 0.07 12.49
C GLN A 48 -2.29 -0.51 11.97
N PHE A 49 -2.03 -1.78 12.27
CA PHE A 49 -0.84 -2.50 11.79
C PHE A 49 -0.81 -2.56 10.26
N ILE A 50 -1.90 -3.00 9.65
CA ILE A 50 -2.01 -3.11 8.19
C ILE A 50 -1.95 -1.72 7.53
N GLY A 51 -2.62 -0.73 8.11
CA GLY A 51 -2.57 0.64 7.60
C GLY A 51 -1.14 1.16 7.53
N LYS A 52 -0.34 0.88 8.55
CA LYS A 52 1.07 1.30 8.59
C LYS A 52 1.92 0.52 7.59
N ALA A 53 1.72 -0.79 7.50
CA ALA A 53 2.42 -1.62 6.53
C ALA A 53 2.14 -1.16 5.09
N ARG A 54 0.89 -0.80 4.78
CA ARG A 54 0.52 -0.26 3.47
C ARG A 54 1.23 1.06 3.19
N ARG A 55 1.40 1.91 4.19
CA ARG A 55 2.16 3.17 4.03
C ARG A 55 3.64 2.92 3.76
N PHE A 56 4.19 1.81 4.26
CA PHE A 56 5.56 1.39 3.94
C PHE A 56 5.66 0.63 2.62
N ASN A 57 4.60 0.68 1.81
CA ASN A 57 4.56 0.09 0.46
C ASN A 57 4.55 -1.44 0.43
N PHE A 58 4.12 -2.08 1.50
CA PHE A 58 3.87 -3.52 1.48
C PHE A 58 2.59 -3.81 0.71
N SER A 59 2.61 -4.83 -0.13
CA SER A 59 1.43 -5.28 -0.86
C SER A 59 0.43 -5.96 0.07
N ILE A 60 -0.80 -6.18 -0.40
CA ILE A 60 -1.82 -6.91 0.38
C ILE A 60 -1.32 -8.31 0.75
N LYS A 61 -0.68 -8.99 -0.20
CA LYS A 61 -0.12 -10.32 0.04
C LYS A 61 0.95 -10.28 1.15
N GLU A 62 1.83 -9.29 1.09
CA GLU A 62 2.88 -9.09 2.10
C GLU A 62 2.28 -8.70 3.44
N CYS A 63 1.20 -7.90 3.43
CA CYS A 63 0.47 -7.55 4.65
C CYS A 63 -0.13 -8.79 5.31
N LYS A 64 -0.64 -9.74 4.53
CA LYS A 64 -1.14 -11.01 5.07
C LYS A 64 -0.03 -11.81 5.77
N GLU A 65 1.13 -11.87 5.14
CA GLU A 65 2.30 -12.56 5.72
C GLU A 65 2.74 -11.89 7.02
N LEU A 66 2.85 -10.56 7.02
CA LEU A 66 3.23 -9.78 8.20
C LEU A 66 2.20 -9.92 9.33
N LEU A 67 0.92 -9.90 9.01
CA LEU A 67 -0.13 -10.07 10.00
C LEU A 67 -0.09 -11.45 10.62
N SER A 68 0.15 -12.49 9.82
CA SER A 68 0.34 -13.86 10.30
C SER A 68 1.49 -13.94 11.30
N LEU A 69 2.61 -13.28 11.02
CA LEU A 69 3.75 -13.22 11.92
C LEU A 69 3.45 -12.40 13.18
N TYR A 70 2.70 -11.31 13.03
CA TYR A 70 2.25 -10.51 14.16
C TYR A 70 1.41 -11.32 15.16
N GLU A 71 0.54 -12.17 14.66
CA GLU A 71 -0.32 -13.02 15.48
C GLU A 71 0.40 -14.25 16.06
N ASN A 72 1.52 -14.64 15.45
CA ASN A 72 2.29 -15.80 15.88
C ASN A 72 3.32 -15.41 16.95
N GLN A 73 3.09 -15.83 18.17
CA GLN A 73 4.00 -15.56 19.29
C GLN A 73 5.33 -16.33 19.20
N ASN A 74 5.38 -17.37 18.39
CA ASN A 74 6.58 -18.17 18.17
C ASN A 74 7.38 -17.74 16.93
N ARG A 75 7.04 -16.58 16.37
CA ARG A 75 7.75 -16.03 15.20
C ARG A 75 9.22 -15.77 15.49
N SER A 76 10.06 -15.93 14.47
CA SER A 76 11.44 -15.49 14.58
C SER A 76 11.59 -14.08 14.01
N SER A 77 12.45 -13.29 14.62
CA SER A 77 12.78 -11.95 14.11
C SER A 77 13.49 -12.05 12.75
N LYS A 78 14.12 -13.18 12.46
CA LYS A 78 14.75 -13.44 11.17
C LYS A 78 13.74 -13.40 10.02
N GLU A 79 12.58 -14.04 10.19
CA GLU A 79 11.53 -14.05 9.17
C GLU A 79 11.06 -12.63 8.84
N VAL A 80 10.80 -11.83 9.88
CA VAL A 80 10.38 -10.43 9.71
C VAL A 80 11.48 -9.61 9.04
N ARG A 81 12.73 -9.82 9.45
CA ARG A 81 13.88 -9.14 8.87
C ARG A 81 14.03 -9.46 7.38
N ASP A 82 13.88 -10.73 7.00
CA ASP A 82 14.04 -11.16 5.60
C ASP A 82 12.97 -10.53 4.71
N ILE A 83 11.71 -10.47 5.17
CA ILE A 83 10.62 -9.81 4.44
C ILE A 83 10.95 -8.32 4.25
N THR A 84 11.44 -7.67 5.30
CA THR A 84 11.79 -6.24 5.28
C THR A 84 12.96 -5.97 4.33
N LEU A 85 13.99 -6.81 4.36
CA LEU A 85 15.14 -6.67 3.45
C LEU A 85 14.72 -6.82 1.98
N THR A 86 13.82 -7.76 1.69
CA THR A 86 13.27 -7.92 0.34
C THR A 86 12.54 -6.64 -0.09
N LYS A 87 11.75 -6.04 0.81
CA LYS A 87 11.04 -4.79 0.53
C LYS A 87 12.02 -3.64 0.27
N ILE A 88 13.08 -3.53 1.04
CA ILE A 88 14.12 -2.52 0.83
C ILE A 88 14.74 -2.66 -0.56
N SER A 89 15.06 -3.90 -0.96
CA SER A 89 15.61 -4.16 -2.29
C SER A 89 14.65 -3.74 -3.41
N GLU A 90 13.35 -4.02 -3.27
CA GLU A 90 12.33 -3.60 -4.22
C GLU A 90 12.23 -2.08 -4.31
N ILE A 91 12.29 -1.40 -3.17
CA ILE A 91 12.25 0.08 -3.10
C ILE A 91 13.48 0.67 -3.79
N ASP A 92 14.66 0.10 -3.54
CA ASP A 92 15.90 0.55 -4.18
C ASP A 92 15.82 0.43 -5.70
N ASN A 93 15.26 -0.67 -6.21
CA ASN A 93 15.03 -0.84 -7.64
C ASN A 93 14.06 0.19 -8.20
N LYS A 94 12.98 0.48 -7.48
CA LYS A 94 12.01 1.52 -7.83
C LYS A 94 12.64 2.90 -7.88
N LEU A 95 13.51 3.20 -6.93
CA LEU A 95 14.23 4.47 -6.89
C LEU A 95 15.10 4.63 -8.14
N LYS A 96 15.79 3.57 -8.56
CA LYS A 96 16.59 3.60 -9.80
C LYS A 96 15.71 3.83 -11.03
N GLU A 97 14.58 3.11 -11.13
CA GLU A 97 13.63 3.29 -12.23
C GLU A 97 13.12 4.72 -12.29
N LEU A 98 12.69 5.26 -11.16
CA LEU A 98 12.16 6.63 -11.07
C LEU A 98 13.23 7.65 -11.44
N LYS A 99 14.46 7.45 -11.00
CA LYS A 99 15.58 8.33 -11.35
C LYS A 99 15.82 8.32 -12.86
N ASN A 100 15.81 7.14 -13.49
CA ASN A 100 15.98 7.02 -14.93
C ASN A 100 14.85 7.70 -15.69
N LEU A 101 13.61 7.51 -15.26
CA LEU A 101 12.43 8.16 -15.85
C LEU A 101 12.53 9.67 -15.71
N ARG A 102 12.97 10.16 -14.56
CA ARG A 102 13.15 11.59 -14.32
C ARG A 102 14.20 12.17 -15.28
N GLU A 103 15.29 11.49 -15.49
CA GLU A 103 16.35 11.91 -16.40
C GLU A 103 15.86 11.95 -17.84
N GLN A 104 15.08 10.95 -18.26
CA GLN A 104 14.48 10.91 -19.59
C GLN A 104 13.52 12.09 -19.81
N LEU A 105 12.64 12.34 -18.84
CA LEU A 105 11.69 13.46 -18.90
C LEU A 105 12.42 14.80 -18.91
N SER A 106 13.46 14.94 -18.08
CA SER A 106 14.28 16.17 -18.04
C SER A 106 14.95 16.42 -19.39
N HIS A 107 15.46 15.39 -20.03
CA HIS A 107 16.05 15.50 -21.37
C HIS A 107 15.01 15.98 -22.38
N LEU A 108 13.81 15.39 -22.36
CA LEU A 108 12.72 15.79 -23.26
C LEU A 108 12.32 17.26 -23.06
N VAL A 109 12.27 17.71 -21.80
CA VAL A 109 12.00 19.12 -21.49
C VAL A 109 13.10 20.02 -22.04
N ALA A 110 14.36 19.61 -21.89
CA ALA A 110 15.50 20.39 -22.43
C ALA A 110 15.45 20.50 -23.95
N CYS A 111 14.92 19.50 -24.64
CA CYS A 111 14.76 19.51 -26.10
C CYS A 111 13.50 20.24 -26.55
N CYS A 112 12.52 20.47 -25.66
CA CYS A 112 11.28 21.15 -25.97
C CYS A 112 11.48 22.67 -25.87
N LYS A 113 11.09 23.40 -26.92
CA LYS A 113 11.25 24.86 -26.97
C LYS A 113 10.23 25.62 -26.12
N GLY A 114 9.17 24.93 -25.65
CA GLY A 114 8.14 25.55 -24.81
C GLY A 114 7.39 26.71 -25.49
N ASN A 115 7.28 26.70 -26.83
CA ASN A 115 6.60 27.73 -27.59
C ASN A 115 5.16 27.28 -27.94
N GLN A 116 4.46 28.13 -28.70
CA GLN A 116 3.06 27.84 -29.09
C GLN A 116 2.94 26.90 -30.30
N ARG A 117 4.03 26.37 -30.80
CA ARG A 117 4.01 25.44 -31.90
C ARG A 117 3.68 24.02 -31.43
N PRO A 118 3.06 23.20 -32.30
CA PRO A 118 2.66 21.86 -31.92
C PRO A 118 3.82 20.86 -31.76
N GLU A 119 4.99 21.16 -32.35
CA GLU A 119 6.14 20.27 -32.24
C GLU A 119 6.62 20.17 -30.81
N CYS A 120 6.53 18.99 -30.23
CA CYS A 120 6.93 18.75 -28.85
C CYS A 120 7.53 17.35 -28.72
N PRO A 121 8.85 17.26 -28.42
CA PRO A 121 9.48 15.95 -28.22
C PRO A 121 8.82 15.11 -27.13
N ILE A 122 8.23 15.77 -26.10
CA ILE A 122 7.53 15.07 -25.01
C ILE A 122 6.31 14.32 -25.54
N ILE A 123 5.46 15.02 -26.31
CA ILE A 123 4.27 14.42 -26.92
C ILE A 123 4.66 13.34 -27.93
N ASP A 124 5.69 13.59 -28.72
CA ASP A 124 6.18 12.64 -29.72
C ASP A 124 6.64 11.35 -29.05
N GLU A 125 7.41 11.45 -27.97
CA GLU A 125 7.91 10.28 -27.23
C GLU A 125 6.77 9.50 -26.59
N LEU A 126 5.80 10.19 -25.95
CA LEU A 126 4.67 9.54 -25.28
C LEU A 126 3.70 8.90 -26.26
N SER A 127 3.60 9.40 -27.48
CA SER A 127 2.72 8.88 -28.52
C SER A 127 3.38 7.81 -29.40
N ALA A 128 4.70 7.61 -29.25
CA ALA A 128 5.41 6.60 -30.05
C ALA A 128 4.93 5.19 -29.70
N LYS A 129 4.67 4.41 -30.73
CA LYS A 129 4.34 2.98 -30.55
C LYS A 129 5.63 2.21 -30.34
N THR A 130 5.72 1.55 -29.22
CA THR A 130 6.83 0.64 -28.91
C THR A 130 6.47 -0.79 -29.26
#